data_032132aca65871136abe8daaa86c093d
#
_entry.id   032132aca65871136abe8daaa86c093d
#
_cell.length_a   1.000
_cell.length_b   1.000
_cell.length_c   1.000
_cell.angle_alpha   90.00
_cell.angle_beta   90.00
_cell.angle_gamma   90.00
#
_symmetry.space_group_name_H-M   'P 1'
#
loop_
_entity.id
_entity.type
_entity.pdbx_description
1 polymer ?
#
loop_
_entity_poly.entity_id
_entity_poly.type
_entity_poly.pdbx_seq_one_letter_code
_entity_poly.pdbx_strand_id
1 'polypeptide(L)'
;MRIITGNQPPKADTHYSVYNVDGKYINSIGMRPGNIRLTDLRWEQVMDWNLGWNIGLFNDLLTADINLYSKQTSDLFTNDPKIPSTSGFTSLPTENGGDMKNQGYEINLSLNRVKIAGDLSATFNLTFANNRNTITAMDPIRLAAINGTGVNVPDNGEYMTRVLLNNPFGALYGLRYKGVYAYSYDHFDQAQAEGATCPVARDANGNVIYGPDGTPMQMYYNYTQTKYAFKGGDAIYEDINHDGSIDHYDVVYLGSSLPKLTGGFGFRLYYKGWSLNAQFNYRYGNKIANVARMNAEKMHGSENQSTAVNYRWRKEGDGADGSHVLPRALYGAGYNWLGSDRFVEDGSFLRLNYLQFSYGFESKLIRRIGLSRLSLYVSGENLFCLTRYSGVDPEVGYGGMGVTTDNATTPRAKSYTLGLTATF
;
A
#
# COMPACT_ATOMS: atom_id res chain seq x y z
N MET A 1 20.09 -6.77 23.66
CA MET A 1 19.87 -5.33 23.41
C MET A 1 21.10 -4.81 22.69
N ARG A 2 20.89 -4.16 21.55
CA ARG A 2 21.96 -3.56 20.75
C ARG A 2 21.61 -2.10 20.47
N ILE A 3 22.55 -1.19 20.69
CA ILE A 3 22.41 0.22 20.34
C ILE A 3 23.44 0.52 19.28
N ILE A 4 23.01 1.05 18.12
CA ILE A 4 23.87 1.46 17.03
C ILE A 4 23.61 2.95 16.82
N THR A 5 24.68 3.73 16.78
CA THR A 5 24.67 5.14 16.39
C THR A 5 25.41 5.29 15.08
N GLY A 6 24.98 6.21 14.23
CA GLY A 6 25.68 6.49 12.98
C GLY A 6 25.35 5.54 11.83
N ASN A 7 24.09 5.11 11.74
CA ASN A 7 23.67 4.16 10.70
C ASN A 7 23.63 4.73 9.28
N GLN A 8 23.41 6.03 9.12
CA GLN A 8 23.50 6.73 7.84
C GLN A 8 24.29 8.04 8.01
N PRO A 9 25.34 8.27 7.19
CA PRO A 9 26.01 9.54 7.20
C PRO A 9 25.09 10.62 6.61
N PRO A 10 25.06 11.82 7.21
CA PRO A 10 24.43 12.96 6.56
C PRO A 10 25.14 13.23 5.22
N LYS A 11 24.43 13.93 4.33
CA LYS A 11 25.01 14.39 3.08
C LYS A 11 26.33 15.11 3.37
N ALA A 12 27.37 14.87 2.58
CA ALA A 12 28.66 15.52 2.75
C ALA A 12 28.48 17.06 2.80
N ASP A 13 29.29 17.71 3.62
CA ASP A 13 29.35 19.17 3.74
C ASP A 13 28.13 19.89 4.36
N THR A 14 27.15 19.16 4.91
CA THR A 14 25.97 19.79 5.54
C THR A 14 26.30 20.60 6.79
N HIS A 15 27.39 20.30 7.45
CA HIS A 15 27.86 21.01 8.65
C HIS A 15 28.82 22.20 8.34
N TYR A 16 29.15 22.43 7.06
CA TYR A 16 29.91 23.57 6.61
C TYR A 16 29.02 24.59 5.90
N SER A 17 29.43 25.88 5.95
CA SER A 17 28.85 26.89 5.08
C SER A 17 29.48 26.78 3.69
N VAL A 18 28.69 26.45 2.70
CA VAL A 18 29.14 26.38 1.29
C VAL A 18 28.65 27.65 0.58
N TYR A 19 29.52 28.22 -0.25
CA TYR A 19 29.19 29.37 -1.08
C TYR A 19 29.24 28.97 -2.55
N ASN A 20 28.21 29.32 -3.29
CA ASN A 20 28.15 29.14 -4.74
C ASN A 20 28.50 30.46 -5.45
N VAL A 21 29.21 30.36 -6.55
CA VAL A 21 29.43 31.50 -7.45
C VAL A 21 28.13 31.78 -8.18
N ASP A 22 27.64 33.00 -8.08
CA ASP A 22 26.35 33.38 -8.66
C ASP A 22 26.46 34.76 -9.33
N GLY A 23 26.67 34.72 -10.64
CA GLY A 23 26.75 35.93 -11.46
C GLY A 23 28.01 36.76 -11.32
N LYS A 24 28.05 37.88 -12.01
CA LYS A 24 29.10 38.90 -11.93
C LYS A 24 28.44 40.25 -11.73
N TYR A 25 28.98 41.04 -10.84
CA TYR A 25 28.61 42.47 -10.69
C TYR A 25 29.87 43.31 -11.00
N ILE A 26 29.82 44.07 -12.10
CA ILE A 26 30.91 44.99 -12.55
C ILE A 26 32.27 44.31 -12.45
N ASN A 27 32.56 43.22 -13.20
CA ASN A 27 33.77 42.41 -13.19
C ASN A 27 34.19 41.72 -11.87
N SER A 28 33.39 41.83 -10.81
CA SER A 28 33.56 41.09 -9.57
C SER A 28 32.68 39.85 -9.56
N ILE A 29 33.21 38.73 -9.10
CA ILE A 29 32.49 37.49 -8.96
C ILE A 29 31.52 37.63 -7.77
N GLY A 30 30.23 37.43 -8.01
CA GLY A 30 29.21 37.33 -6.96
C GLY A 30 29.26 35.95 -6.31
N MET A 31 29.13 35.92 -5.00
CA MET A 31 29.01 34.68 -4.23
C MET A 31 27.76 34.76 -3.35
N ARG A 32 27.02 33.66 -3.30
CA ARG A 32 25.90 33.51 -2.36
C ARG A 32 26.04 32.23 -1.53
N PRO A 33 25.48 32.20 -0.29
CA PRO A 33 25.42 30.95 0.47
C PRO A 33 24.71 29.88 -0.34
N GLY A 34 25.32 28.71 -0.44
CA GLY A 34 24.78 27.56 -1.19
C GLY A 34 23.91 26.65 -0.34
N ASN A 35 24.10 26.69 0.98
CA ASN A 35 23.32 25.91 1.95
C ASN A 35 23.27 26.63 3.30
N ILE A 36 22.32 26.23 4.13
CA ILE A 36 22.29 26.57 5.55
C ILE A 36 23.16 25.57 6.30
N ARG A 37 24.07 26.08 7.12
CA ARG A 37 24.86 25.25 8.02
C ARG A 37 23.98 24.62 9.08
N LEU A 38 24.05 23.31 9.24
CA LEU A 38 23.34 22.57 10.28
C LEU A 38 24.30 22.30 11.46
N THR A 39 24.04 22.95 12.59
CA THR A 39 24.85 22.81 13.81
C THR A 39 24.39 21.73 14.75
N ASP A 40 23.09 21.37 14.69
CA ASP A 40 22.45 20.43 15.61
C ASP A 40 22.16 19.06 15.01
N LEU A 41 22.79 18.76 13.87
CA LEU A 41 22.62 17.49 13.19
C LEU A 41 23.20 16.36 14.06
N ARG A 42 22.36 15.36 14.36
CA ARG A 42 22.72 14.19 15.14
C ARG A 42 22.72 12.95 14.27
N TRP A 43 23.47 11.94 14.68
CA TRP A 43 23.41 10.63 14.06
C TRP A 43 22.09 9.93 14.38
N GLU A 44 21.54 9.25 13.39
CA GLU A 44 20.43 8.32 13.65
C GLU A 44 20.85 7.29 14.71
N GLN A 45 19.96 7.04 15.66
CA GLN A 45 20.16 6.05 16.70
C GLN A 45 19.20 4.89 16.53
N VAL A 46 19.73 3.69 16.57
CA VAL A 46 18.92 2.48 16.50
C VAL A 46 19.09 1.70 17.80
N MET A 47 17.98 1.55 18.52
CA MET A 47 17.88 0.66 19.66
C MET A 47 17.11 -0.59 19.24
N ASP A 48 17.77 -1.74 19.36
CA ASP A 48 17.23 -3.02 18.94
C ASP A 48 17.32 -4.04 20.07
N TRP A 49 16.23 -4.78 20.28
CA TRP A 49 16.25 -5.98 21.10
C TRP A 49 15.54 -7.11 20.37
N ASN A 50 16.09 -8.28 20.51
CA ASN A 50 15.56 -9.51 19.94
C ASN A 50 15.57 -10.60 21.03
N LEU A 51 14.48 -11.35 21.13
CA LEU A 51 14.35 -12.50 21.98
C LEU A 51 14.00 -13.70 21.13
N GLY A 52 14.92 -14.65 21.05
CA GLY A 52 14.79 -15.84 20.21
C GLY A 52 14.77 -17.13 21.01
N TRP A 53 13.96 -18.07 20.59
CA TRP A 53 13.93 -19.45 21.09
C TRP A 53 14.05 -20.41 19.93
N ASN A 54 14.98 -21.36 20.06
CA ASN A 54 15.11 -22.49 19.18
C ASN A 54 14.73 -23.74 19.98
N ILE A 55 13.67 -24.40 19.57
CA ILE A 55 13.06 -25.52 20.29
C ILE A 55 13.09 -26.74 19.38
N GLY A 56 13.72 -27.82 19.84
CA GLY A 56 13.66 -29.14 19.21
C GLY A 56 12.91 -30.11 20.10
N LEU A 57 11.89 -30.77 19.57
CA LEU A 57 11.09 -31.75 20.28
C LEU A 57 11.13 -33.10 19.55
N PHE A 58 11.03 -34.18 20.31
CA PHE A 58 10.99 -35.56 19.80
C PHE A 58 12.20 -35.89 18.91
N ASN A 59 13.42 -35.63 19.37
CA ASN A 59 14.67 -35.80 18.61
C ASN A 59 14.64 -35.02 17.29
N ASP A 60 14.29 -33.72 17.38
CA ASP A 60 14.18 -32.78 16.26
C ASP A 60 13.16 -33.14 15.18
N LEU A 61 12.20 -34.03 15.53
CA LEU A 61 11.07 -34.31 14.66
C LEU A 61 10.21 -33.05 14.43
N LEU A 62 9.98 -32.28 15.48
CA LEU A 62 9.35 -30.95 15.43
C LEU A 62 10.37 -29.91 15.89
N THR A 63 10.66 -28.95 15.03
CA THR A 63 11.51 -27.82 15.37
C THR A 63 10.71 -26.52 15.25
N ALA A 64 10.96 -25.60 16.16
CA ALA A 64 10.35 -24.28 16.19
C ALA A 64 11.41 -23.21 16.46
N ASP A 65 11.50 -22.21 15.58
CA ASP A 65 12.28 -21.00 15.78
C ASP A 65 11.33 -19.83 15.97
N ILE A 66 11.38 -19.18 17.11
CA ILE A 66 10.50 -18.09 17.49
C ILE A 66 11.35 -16.87 17.80
N ASN A 67 11.12 -15.77 17.11
CA ASN A 67 11.79 -14.50 17.32
C ASN A 67 10.76 -13.42 17.62
N LEU A 68 10.97 -12.70 18.72
CA LEU A 68 10.26 -11.48 19.07
C LEU A 68 11.24 -10.31 18.98
N TYR A 69 10.88 -9.25 18.29
CA TYR A 69 11.78 -8.10 18.15
C TYR A 69 11.07 -6.76 18.34
N SER A 70 11.84 -5.78 18.77
CA SER A 70 11.45 -4.38 18.74
C SER A 70 12.67 -3.53 18.42
N LYS A 71 12.56 -2.77 17.33
CA LYS A 71 13.56 -1.85 16.83
C LYS A 71 13.00 -0.44 16.88
N GLN A 72 13.63 0.44 17.64
CA GLN A 72 13.33 1.86 17.65
C GLN A 72 14.45 2.62 16.95
N THR A 73 14.09 3.44 15.97
CA THR A 73 15.01 4.35 15.31
C THR A 73 14.63 5.76 15.69
N SER A 74 15.55 6.48 16.29
CA SER A 74 15.38 7.87 16.71
C SER A 74 16.28 8.79 15.90
N ASP A 75 15.94 10.07 15.87
CA ASP A 75 16.64 11.08 15.09
C ASP A 75 16.74 10.74 13.59
N LEU A 76 15.68 10.15 13.01
CA LEU A 76 15.62 9.81 11.59
C LEU A 76 15.92 11.01 10.71
N PHE A 77 16.78 10.82 9.70
CA PHE A 77 17.04 11.85 8.71
C PHE A 77 15.87 12.00 7.76
N THR A 78 15.49 13.25 7.54
CA THR A 78 14.56 13.63 6.48
C THR A 78 15.28 14.59 5.54
N ASN A 79 15.17 14.34 4.25
CA ASN A 79 15.82 15.12 3.21
C ASN A 79 14.93 16.27 2.73
N ASP A 80 15.57 17.35 2.30
CA ASP A 80 14.99 18.50 1.61
C ASP A 80 13.72 19.09 2.26
N PRO A 81 13.65 19.27 3.60
CA PRO A 81 12.52 19.93 4.22
C PRO A 81 12.42 21.37 3.70
N LYS A 82 11.24 21.74 3.21
CA LYS A 82 10.99 23.09 2.71
C LYS A 82 10.98 24.07 3.86
N ILE A 83 11.60 25.22 3.65
CA ILE A 83 11.62 26.34 4.59
C ILE A 83 11.10 27.62 3.93
N PRO A 84 10.67 28.61 4.71
CA PRO A 84 10.21 29.87 4.15
C PRO A 84 11.26 30.52 3.25
N SER A 85 10.86 30.93 2.05
CA SER A 85 11.75 31.56 1.07
C SER A 85 12.36 32.88 1.54
N THR A 86 11.77 33.50 2.57
CA THR A 86 12.32 34.70 3.25
C THR A 86 13.70 34.45 3.88
N SER A 87 14.06 33.18 4.14
CA SER A 87 15.41 32.78 4.60
C SER A 87 16.50 32.89 3.52
N GLY A 88 16.11 33.12 2.26
CA GLY A 88 17.03 33.06 1.11
C GLY A 88 17.28 31.65 0.57
N PHE A 89 16.67 30.64 1.16
CA PHE A 89 16.77 29.23 0.78
C PHE A 89 15.38 28.62 0.59
N THR A 90 15.27 27.56 -0.18
CA THR A 90 14.00 26.87 -0.44
C THR A 90 13.83 25.61 0.40
N SER A 91 14.92 25.00 0.83
CA SER A 91 14.93 23.77 1.64
C SER A 91 16.22 23.65 2.45
N LEU A 92 16.17 22.85 3.51
CA LEU A 92 17.38 22.36 4.20
C LEU A 92 17.87 21.07 3.53
N PRO A 93 19.18 20.81 3.52
CA PRO A 93 19.71 19.59 2.88
C PRO A 93 19.30 18.32 3.62
N THR A 94 19.25 18.35 4.93
CA THR A 94 18.92 17.21 5.80
C THR A 94 18.66 17.73 7.21
N GLU A 95 17.82 17.04 7.96
CA GLU A 95 17.56 17.37 9.36
C GLU A 95 17.08 16.11 10.11
N ASN A 96 17.31 16.03 11.42
CA ASN A 96 16.70 15.00 12.26
C ASN A 96 15.21 15.34 12.47
N GLY A 97 14.31 14.45 12.09
CA GLY A 97 12.91 14.83 11.96
C GLY A 97 11.89 13.93 12.61
N GLY A 98 12.30 12.82 13.19
CA GLY A 98 11.31 11.96 13.83
C GLY A 98 11.83 10.63 14.32
N ASP A 99 10.95 9.90 14.99
CA ASP A 99 11.21 8.57 15.54
C ASP A 99 10.22 7.56 14.98
N MET A 100 10.70 6.35 14.75
CA MET A 100 9.90 5.24 14.26
C MET A 100 10.18 3.97 15.05
N LYS A 101 9.14 3.22 15.35
CA LYS A 101 9.23 1.93 16.02
C LYS A 101 8.71 0.82 15.13
N ASN A 102 9.50 -0.23 14.98
CA ASN A 102 9.12 -1.49 14.33
C ASN A 102 9.12 -2.59 15.38
N GLN A 103 8.04 -3.30 15.54
CA GLN A 103 7.94 -4.42 16.47
C GLN A 103 7.16 -5.56 15.84
N GLY A 104 7.53 -6.79 16.19
CA GLY A 104 6.88 -7.93 15.59
C GLY A 104 7.39 -9.25 16.10
N TYR A 105 6.95 -10.29 15.42
CA TYR A 105 7.37 -11.65 15.64
C TYR A 105 7.58 -12.38 14.32
N GLU A 106 8.48 -13.36 14.37
CA GLU A 106 8.74 -14.31 13.29
C GLU A 106 8.74 -15.72 13.89
N ILE A 107 7.98 -16.63 13.29
CA ILE A 107 7.87 -18.00 13.75
C ILE A 107 8.06 -18.94 12.58
N ASN A 108 9.01 -19.87 12.71
CA ASN A 108 9.27 -20.94 11.77
C ASN A 108 9.01 -22.27 12.46
N LEU A 109 8.12 -23.06 11.91
CA LEU A 109 7.81 -24.41 12.37
C LEU A 109 8.19 -25.41 11.30
N SER A 110 8.92 -26.46 11.67
CA SER A 110 9.27 -27.53 10.74
C SER A 110 8.96 -28.88 11.38
N LEU A 111 8.22 -29.69 10.63
CA LEU A 111 7.98 -31.08 10.95
C LEU A 111 8.86 -31.95 10.02
N ASN A 112 9.90 -32.53 10.61
CA ASN A 112 10.91 -33.26 9.86
C ASN A 112 10.48 -34.72 9.68
N ARG A 113 10.50 -35.18 8.47
CA ARG A 113 10.23 -36.54 7.96
C ARG A 113 9.46 -37.50 8.89
N VAL A 114 8.17 -37.27 8.99
CA VAL A 114 7.24 -38.12 9.73
C VAL A 114 6.82 -39.30 8.85
N LYS A 115 6.86 -40.52 9.36
CA LYS A 115 6.20 -41.67 8.74
C LYS A 115 4.69 -41.55 9.01
N ILE A 116 3.90 -41.49 7.95
CA ILE A 116 2.44 -41.39 8.05
C ILE A 116 1.84 -42.81 8.04
N ALA A 117 2.20 -43.64 7.04
CA ALA A 117 1.75 -45.01 6.92
C ALA A 117 2.68 -45.81 5.96
N GLY A 118 3.13 -46.97 6.36
CA GLY A 118 3.99 -47.83 5.52
C GLY A 118 5.23 -47.10 5.01
N ASP A 119 5.35 -46.98 3.68
CA ASP A 119 6.45 -46.27 3.01
C ASP A 119 6.19 -44.76 2.79
N LEU A 120 5.03 -44.25 3.20
CA LEU A 120 4.69 -42.86 3.07
C LEU A 120 5.31 -42.02 4.19
N SER A 121 6.10 -41.04 3.83
CA SER A 121 6.64 -40.05 4.77
C SER A 121 6.43 -38.63 4.27
N ALA A 122 6.35 -37.66 5.19
CA ALA A 122 6.14 -36.25 4.90
C ALA A 122 7.09 -35.35 5.70
N THR A 123 7.41 -34.22 5.12
CA THR A 123 7.94 -33.05 5.82
C THR A 123 6.95 -31.92 5.65
N PHE A 124 6.84 -31.05 6.64
CA PHE A 124 6.03 -29.87 6.60
C PHE A 124 6.79 -28.70 7.17
N ASN A 125 6.67 -27.55 6.55
CA ASN A 125 7.22 -26.28 7.05
C ASN A 125 6.15 -25.19 7.03
N LEU A 126 6.15 -24.35 8.03
CA LEU A 126 5.25 -23.20 8.17
C LEU A 126 6.05 -22.01 8.70
N THR A 127 5.97 -20.90 8.01
CA THR A 127 6.55 -19.64 8.44
C THR A 127 5.46 -18.59 8.53
N PHE A 128 5.48 -17.76 9.56
CA PHE A 128 4.63 -16.59 9.63
C PHE A 128 5.32 -15.48 10.41
N ALA A 129 5.12 -14.27 9.92
CA ALA A 129 5.70 -13.07 10.46
C ALA A 129 4.67 -11.94 10.51
N ASN A 130 4.78 -11.13 11.55
CA ASN A 130 4.06 -9.87 11.68
C ASN A 130 5.08 -8.76 11.91
N ASN A 131 4.87 -7.62 11.30
CA ASN A 131 5.59 -6.39 11.60
C ASN A 131 4.60 -5.24 11.76
N ARG A 132 4.63 -4.60 12.91
CA ARG A 132 3.91 -3.35 13.16
C ARG A 132 4.90 -2.22 13.17
N ASN A 133 4.79 -1.36 12.18
CA ASN A 133 5.52 -0.11 12.08
C ASN A 133 4.69 1.01 12.70
N THR A 134 5.31 1.93 13.42
CA THR A 134 4.62 3.06 14.06
C THR A 134 5.55 4.27 14.09
N ILE A 135 5.08 5.41 13.63
CA ILE A 135 5.76 6.70 13.78
C ILE A 135 5.45 7.21 15.19
N THR A 136 6.46 7.30 16.04
CA THR A 136 6.27 7.60 17.47
C THR A 136 6.47 9.07 17.80
N ALA A 137 7.32 9.76 17.04
CA ALA A 137 7.54 11.19 17.19
C ALA A 137 7.88 11.82 15.83
N MET A 138 7.53 13.07 15.66
CA MET A 138 7.95 13.90 14.53
C MET A 138 7.88 15.37 14.98
N ASP A 139 8.81 16.19 14.49
CA ASP A 139 8.79 17.61 14.72
C ASP A 139 7.47 18.23 14.26
N PRO A 140 6.79 19.06 15.06
CA PRO A 140 5.46 19.62 14.72
C PRO A 140 5.45 20.44 13.44
N ILE A 141 6.53 21.19 13.14
CA ILE A 141 6.63 22.00 11.91
C ILE A 141 6.69 21.08 10.70
N ARG A 142 7.44 19.99 10.81
CA ARG A 142 7.51 18.97 9.75
C ARG A 142 6.22 18.24 9.57
N LEU A 143 5.61 17.81 10.67
CA LEU A 143 4.32 17.15 10.62
C LEU A 143 3.30 18.04 9.90
N ALA A 144 3.30 19.33 10.20
CA ALA A 144 2.49 20.32 9.50
C ALA A 144 2.89 20.46 8.03
N ALA A 145 4.18 20.48 7.70
CA ALA A 145 4.66 20.60 6.33
C ALA A 145 4.33 19.36 5.47
N ILE A 146 4.47 18.14 6.01
CA ILE A 146 4.14 16.91 5.32
C ILE A 146 2.63 16.75 5.16
N ASN A 147 1.87 17.06 6.20
CA ASN A 147 0.41 16.93 6.18
C ASN A 147 -0.28 18.11 5.50
N GLY A 148 0.47 19.17 5.21
CA GLY A 148 0.10 20.34 4.44
C GLY A 148 -1.06 21.13 5.04
N THR A 149 -0.78 22.28 5.57
CA THR A 149 -1.78 23.35 5.65
C THR A 149 -2.00 23.84 4.22
N GLY A 150 -3.08 23.42 3.58
CA GLY A 150 -3.41 23.81 2.20
C GLY A 150 -3.00 22.75 1.15
N VAL A 151 -2.67 21.54 1.55
CA VAL A 151 -2.68 20.42 0.61
C VAL A 151 -4.12 20.10 0.31
N ASN A 152 -4.50 20.47 -0.86
CA ASN A 152 -5.78 20.18 -1.47
C ASN A 152 -5.97 18.68 -1.53
N VAL A 153 -7.18 18.21 -1.44
CA VAL A 153 -7.49 16.84 -1.84
C VAL A 153 -7.02 16.74 -3.29
N PRO A 154 -6.03 15.89 -3.60
CA PRO A 154 -5.53 15.81 -4.95
C PRO A 154 -6.68 15.44 -5.88
N ASP A 155 -6.94 16.26 -6.89
CA ASP A 155 -7.75 15.84 -8.01
C ASP A 155 -7.02 14.71 -8.76
N ASN A 156 -7.69 14.09 -9.71
CA ASN A 156 -7.09 13.03 -10.53
C ASN A 156 -6.73 11.74 -9.79
N GLY A 157 -7.44 11.43 -8.71
CA GLY A 157 -7.35 10.13 -8.03
C GLY A 157 -6.07 9.88 -7.26
N GLU A 158 -5.28 10.90 -7.05
CA GLU A 158 -4.10 10.80 -6.20
C GLU A 158 -4.50 10.65 -4.73
N TYR A 159 -3.73 9.86 -3.99
CA TYR A 159 -3.91 9.68 -2.56
C TYR A 159 -3.03 10.65 -1.79
N MET A 160 -3.58 11.24 -0.75
CA MET A 160 -2.79 12.12 0.09
C MET A 160 -1.73 11.34 0.85
N THR A 161 -0.52 11.90 0.87
CA THR A 161 0.51 11.45 1.78
C THR A 161 0.29 12.16 3.12
N ARG A 162 -0.03 11.39 4.14
CA ARG A 162 -0.12 11.89 5.51
C ARG A 162 0.76 11.07 6.45
N VAL A 163 1.33 11.76 7.41
CA VAL A 163 2.03 11.15 8.54
C VAL A 163 1.25 11.52 9.80
N LEU A 164 0.70 10.52 10.46
CA LEU A 164 0.05 10.70 11.74
C LEU A 164 0.83 9.95 12.82
N LEU A 165 1.04 10.59 13.95
CA LEU A 165 1.68 9.95 15.11
C LEU A 165 0.87 8.73 15.54
N ASN A 166 1.55 7.70 15.97
CA ASN A 166 1.01 6.40 16.36
C ASN A 166 0.34 5.60 15.23
N ASN A 167 0.48 6.04 13.98
CA ASN A 167 0.04 5.33 12.79
C ASN A 167 1.22 4.74 12.01
N PRO A 168 0.95 3.71 11.17
CA PRO A 168 2.01 3.10 10.38
C PRO A 168 2.47 4.02 9.24
N PHE A 169 3.75 3.91 8.92
CA PHE A 169 4.26 4.36 7.64
C PHE A 169 3.65 3.50 6.51
N GLY A 170 3.33 4.08 5.36
CA GLY A 170 2.63 3.34 4.30
C GLY A 170 1.11 3.27 4.48
N ALA A 171 0.55 4.15 5.29
CA ALA A 171 -0.89 4.32 5.43
C ALA A 171 -1.47 5.08 4.21
N LEU A 172 -2.63 4.61 3.76
CA LEU A 172 -3.42 5.24 2.71
C LEU A 172 -4.44 6.19 3.35
N TYR A 173 -4.49 7.42 2.86
CA TYR A 173 -5.46 8.44 3.25
C TYR A 173 -6.21 8.96 2.04
N GLY A 174 -7.50 9.14 2.16
CA GLY A 174 -8.37 9.62 1.10
C GLY A 174 -9.80 9.78 1.58
N LEU A 175 -10.71 9.99 0.65
CA LEU A 175 -12.12 10.20 0.92
C LEU A 175 -12.87 8.87 1.06
N ARG A 176 -14.01 8.88 1.74
CA ARG A 176 -14.97 7.76 1.73
C ARG A 176 -15.98 7.95 0.62
N TYR A 177 -16.01 7.02 -0.33
CA TYR A 177 -16.98 6.99 -1.42
C TYR A 177 -18.30 6.37 -0.96
N LYS A 178 -19.43 7.03 -1.25
CA LYS A 178 -20.76 6.60 -0.84
C LYS A 178 -21.69 6.27 -2.01
N GLY A 179 -21.23 6.37 -3.24
CA GLY A 179 -22.07 6.12 -4.43
C GLY A 179 -22.14 7.32 -5.35
N VAL A 180 -23.29 7.50 -5.97
CA VAL A 180 -23.53 8.53 -6.99
C VAL A 180 -24.80 9.29 -6.65
N TYR A 181 -24.81 10.60 -6.87
CA TYR A 181 -26.01 11.40 -6.77
C TYR A 181 -27.00 11.00 -7.87
N ALA A 182 -28.17 10.48 -7.48
CA ALA A 182 -29.20 10.06 -8.45
C ALA A 182 -29.84 11.27 -9.15
N TYR A 183 -29.93 12.39 -8.43
CA TYR A 183 -30.54 13.63 -8.91
C TYR A 183 -29.59 14.82 -8.77
N SER A 184 -29.79 15.82 -9.64
CA SER A 184 -29.16 17.13 -9.49
C SER A 184 -29.83 17.95 -8.39
N TYR A 185 -29.16 19.03 -7.93
CA TYR A 185 -29.66 19.90 -6.88
C TYR A 185 -31.06 20.46 -7.17
N ASP A 186 -31.32 20.86 -8.43
CA ASP A 186 -32.62 21.41 -8.86
C ASP A 186 -33.77 20.42 -8.77
N HIS A 187 -33.50 19.13 -8.58
CA HIS A 187 -34.50 18.06 -8.41
C HIS A 187 -34.60 17.59 -6.94
N PHE A 188 -34.24 18.46 -6.00
CA PHE A 188 -34.24 18.12 -4.57
C PHE A 188 -35.58 17.55 -4.06
N ASP A 189 -36.70 18.20 -4.40
CA ASP A 189 -38.02 17.77 -3.97
C ASP A 189 -38.37 16.37 -4.48
N GLN A 190 -38.04 16.08 -5.72
CA GLN A 190 -38.22 14.74 -6.31
C GLN A 190 -37.33 13.71 -5.62
N ALA A 191 -36.04 14.03 -5.43
CA ALA A 191 -35.10 13.17 -4.73
C ALA A 191 -35.58 12.85 -3.31
N GLN A 192 -36.11 13.86 -2.59
CA GLN A 192 -36.62 13.70 -1.24
C GLN A 192 -37.91 12.80 -1.23
N ALA A 193 -38.81 12.99 -2.18
CA ALA A 193 -40.01 12.17 -2.30
C ALA A 193 -39.71 10.71 -2.59
N GLU A 194 -38.69 10.42 -3.36
CA GLU A 194 -38.26 9.08 -3.72
C GLU A 194 -37.22 8.46 -2.73
N GLY A 195 -36.76 9.23 -1.72
CA GLY A 195 -35.71 8.80 -0.80
C GLY A 195 -34.35 8.62 -1.48
N ALA A 196 -34.14 9.30 -2.61
CA ALA A 196 -32.96 9.21 -3.44
C ALA A 196 -31.90 10.26 -3.07
N THR A 197 -30.69 10.11 -3.60
CA THR A 197 -29.56 11.00 -3.33
C THR A 197 -29.56 12.23 -4.25
N CYS A 198 -29.30 13.40 -3.67
CA CYS A 198 -29.00 14.64 -4.39
C CYS A 198 -27.91 15.42 -3.64
N PRO A 199 -27.20 16.36 -4.29
CA PRO A 199 -26.04 17.03 -3.71
C PRO A 199 -26.42 18.14 -2.73
N VAL A 200 -27.02 17.75 -1.60
CA VAL A 200 -27.32 18.63 -0.45
C VAL A 200 -26.57 18.18 0.78
N ALA A 201 -26.12 19.15 1.58
CA ALA A 201 -25.43 18.92 2.82
C ALA A 201 -26.38 18.31 3.86
N ARG A 202 -25.84 17.39 4.67
CA ARG A 202 -26.60 16.72 5.73
C ARG A 202 -25.83 16.77 7.05
N ASP A 203 -26.56 16.88 8.15
CA ASP A 203 -25.99 16.80 9.48
C ASP A 203 -25.60 15.35 9.86
N ALA A 204 -25.00 15.15 11.03
CA ALA A 204 -24.62 13.86 11.55
C ALA A 204 -25.79 12.87 11.73
N ASN A 205 -27.03 13.35 11.78
CA ASN A 205 -28.25 12.54 11.87
C ASN A 205 -28.86 12.26 10.49
N GLY A 206 -28.28 12.79 9.42
CA GLY A 206 -28.76 12.64 8.05
C GLY A 206 -29.82 13.65 7.63
N ASN A 207 -30.16 14.66 8.48
CA ASN A 207 -31.11 15.68 8.12
C ASN A 207 -30.47 16.71 7.17
N VAL A 208 -31.26 17.25 6.27
CA VAL A 208 -30.83 18.29 5.35
C VAL A 208 -30.47 19.59 6.11
N ILE A 209 -29.34 20.16 5.81
CA ILE A 209 -28.92 21.47 6.31
C ILE A 209 -29.47 22.55 5.37
N TYR A 210 -30.11 23.57 5.95
CA TYR A 210 -30.68 24.69 5.21
C TYR A 210 -29.83 25.95 5.41
N GLY A 211 -29.67 26.71 4.35
CA GLY A 211 -29.03 28.03 4.39
C GLY A 211 -29.90 29.10 5.11
N PRO A 212 -29.34 30.30 5.31
CA PRO A 212 -30.08 31.41 5.93
C PRO A 212 -31.32 31.86 5.15
N ASP A 213 -31.36 31.57 3.86
CA ASP A 213 -32.45 31.84 2.93
C ASP A 213 -33.56 30.76 2.94
N GLY A 214 -33.40 29.71 3.75
CA GLY A 214 -34.32 28.58 3.83
C GLY A 214 -34.20 27.58 2.69
N THR A 215 -33.20 27.72 1.83
CA THR A 215 -32.92 26.74 0.78
C THR A 215 -31.98 25.64 1.28
N PRO A 216 -32.08 24.38 0.77
CA PRO A 216 -31.13 23.32 1.11
C PRO A 216 -29.70 23.77 0.75
N MET A 217 -28.74 23.51 1.65
CA MET A 217 -27.33 23.82 1.38
C MET A 217 -26.79 22.86 0.33
N GLN A 218 -26.28 23.40 -0.78
CA GLN A 218 -25.69 22.60 -1.85
C GLN A 218 -24.31 22.10 -1.47
N MET A 219 -23.96 20.88 -1.86
CA MET A 219 -22.64 20.28 -1.68
C MET A 219 -21.64 20.80 -2.74
N TYR A 220 -20.43 21.08 -2.30
CA TYR A 220 -19.35 21.57 -3.15
C TYR A 220 -18.08 20.75 -2.94
N TYR A 221 -17.29 20.61 -4.02
CA TYR A 221 -15.86 20.33 -3.89
C TYR A 221 -15.14 21.65 -3.73
N ASN A 222 -14.48 21.82 -2.61
CA ASN A 222 -13.82 23.08 -2.27
C ASN A 222 -12.30 22.92 -2.39
N TYR A 223 -11.79 23.35 -3.52
CA TYR A 223 -10.36 23.39 -3.78
C TYR A 223 -9.86 24.83 -3.69
N THR A 224 -8.61 25.05 -3.30
CA THR A 224 -8.07 26.40 -3.00
C THR A 224 -8.31 27.47 -4.08
N GLN A 225 -8.54 27.07 -5.32
CA GLN A 225 -8.78 27.98 -6.45
C GLN A 225 -10.06 27.70 -7.23
N THR A 226 -10.74 26.61 -6.94
CA THR A 226 -11.91 26.18 -7.71
C THR A 226 -12.97 25.65 -6.77
N LYS A 227 -14.14 26.26 -6.79
CA LYS A 227 -15.33 25.75 -6.13
C LYS A 227 -16.21 25.09 -7.17
N TYR A 228 -16.40 23.77 -7.05
CA TYR A 228 -17.23 22.98 -7.95
C TYR A 228 -18.50 22.53 -7.23
N ALA A 229 -19.67 22.92 -7.74
CA ALA A 229 -20.96 22.44 -7.26
C ALA A 229 -21.24 21.05 -7.80
N PHE A 230 -21.45 20.07 -6.92
CA PHE A 230 -21.83 18.72 -7.33
C PHE A 230 -23.18 18.68 -8.03
N LYS A 231 -23.36 17.77 -8.98
CA LYS A 231 -24.53 17.59 -9.81
C LYS A 231 -24.98 16.13 -9.80
N GLY A 232 -26.18 15.87 -10.33
CA GLY A 232 -26.63 14.50 -10.60
C GLY A 232 -25.60 13.71 -11.41
N GLY A 233 -25.37 12.48 -11.02
CA GLY A 233 -24.35 11.62 -11.61
C GLY A 233 -22.93 11.82 -11.09
N ASP A 234 -22.67 12.81 -10.25
CA ASP A 234 -21.37 12.96 -9.64
C ASP A 234 -21.19 11.97 -8.46
N ALA A 235 -19.93 11.65 -8.17
CA ALA A 235 -19.55 10.81 -7.05
C ALA A 235 -19.91 11.48 -5.72
N ILE A 236 -20.48 10.70 -4.79
CA ILE A 236 -20.75 11.12 -3.42
C ILE A 236 -19.53 10.77 -2.57
N TYR A 237 -18.95 11.76 -1.93
CA TYR A 237 -17.96 11.59 -0.87
C TYR A 237 -18.56 11.99 0.47
N GLU A 238 -18.13 11.32 1.54
CA GLU A 238 -18.61 11.60 2.90
C GLU A 238 -18.05 12.93 3.38
N ASP A 239 -18.95 13.84 3.71
CA ASP A 239 -18.66 15.10 4.39
C ASP A 239 -18.59 14.81 5.90
N ILE A 240 -17.36 14.73 6.43
CA ILE A 240 -17.09 14.28 7.82
C ILE A 240 -17.40 15.37 8.83
N ASN A 241 -17.12 16.64 8.47
CA ASN A 241 -17.32 17.78 9.35
C ASN A 241 -18.69 18.43 9.16
N HIS A 242 -19.47 17.98 8.17
CA HIS A 242 -20.82 18.46 7.85
C HIS A 242 -20.90 19.95 7.52
N ASP A 243 -19.88 20.47 6.82
CA ASP A 243 -19.83 21.90 6.42
C ASP A 243 -20.36 22.16 5.00
N GLY A 244 -20.79 21.11 4.29
CA GLY A 244 -21.30 21.17 2.91
C GLY A 244 -20.22 21.26 1.84
N SER A 245 -18.99 21.03 2.21
CA SER A 245 -17.84 21.04 1.30
C SER A 245 -17.04 19.74 1.42
N ILE A 246 -16.56 19.22 0.30
CA ILE A 246 -15.60 18.11 0.31
C ILE A 246 -14.21 18.72 0.16
N ASP A 247 -13.37 18.55 1.18
CA ASP A 247 -12.02 19.10 1.22
C ASP A 247 -11.04 18.23 2.04
N HIS A 248 -9.93 18.81 2.47
CA HIS A 248 -8.90 18.10 3.23
C HIS A 248 -9.34 17.66 4.64
N TYR A 249 -10.41 18.24 5.20
CA TYR A 249 -10.96 17.83 6.49
C TYR A 249 -11.73 16.52 6.40
N ASP A 250 -12.18 16.12 5.20
CA ASP A 250 -12.91 14.88 4.95
C ASP A 250 -11.99 13.69 4.65
N VAL A 251 -10.68 13.93 4.62
CA VAL A 251 -9.70 12.88 4.36
C VAL A 251 -9.47 12.03 5.61
N VAL A 252 -9.71 10.72 5.46
CA VAL A 252 -9.62 9.73 6.55
C VAL A 252 -8.60 8.64 6.23
N TYR A 253 -8.25 7.87 7.25
CA TYR A 253 -7.44 6.66 7.10
C TYR A 253 -8.23 5.55 6.39
N LEU A 254 -7.72 5.07 5.26
CA LEU A 254 -8.34 4.03 4.44
C LEU A 254 -7.72 2.65 4.62
N GLY A 255 -6.58 2.57 5.27
CA GLY A 255 -5.88 1.32 5.52
C GLY A 255 -4.37 1.44 5.37
N SER A 256 -3.67 0.34 5.57
CA SER A 256 -2.22 0.26 5.43
C SER A 256 -1.84 -0.68 4.31
N SER A 257 -0.82 -0.31 3.54
CA SER A 257 -0.17 -1.19 2.57
C SER A 257 0.68 -2.27 3.23
N LEU A 258 1.04 -2.09 4.50
CA LEU A 258 1.79 -3.08 5.26
C LEU A 258 0.85 -4.24 5.66
N PRO A 259 1.23 -5.49 5.42
CA PRO A 259 0.42 -6.63 5.79
C PRO A 259 0.43 -6.85 7.31
N LYS A 260 -0.68 -7.35 7.82
CA LYS A 260 -0.80 -7.78 9.22
C LYS A 260 -0.11 -9.12 9.45
N LEU A 261 -0.04 -9.97 8.41
CA LEU A 261 0.58 -11.27 8.48
C LEU A 261 1.16 -11.64 7.11
N THR A 262 2.40 -12.14 7.12
CA THR A 262 3.06 -12.68 5.93
C THR A 262 3.70 -14.01 6.27
N GLY A 263 3.86 -14.87 5.27
CA GLY A 263 4.55 -16.12 5.46
C GLY A 263 4.39 -17.08 4.31
N GLY A 264 4.67 -18.32 4.62
CA GLY A 264 4.52 -19.42 3.67
C GLY A 264 4.38 -20.73 4.39
N PHE A 265 3.88 -21.70 3.68
CA PHE A 265 3.91 -23.09 4.13
C PHE A 265 4.24 -23.99 2.95
N GLY A 266 4.84 -25.12 3.28
CA GLY A 266 5.16 -26.12 2.28
C GLY A 266 5.09 -27.52 2.85
N PHE A 267 4.93 -28.46 1.97
CA PHE A 267 5.02 -29.88 2.33
C PHE A 267 5.74 -30.65 1.24
N ARG A 268 6.40 -31.74 1.67
CA ARG A 268 6.97 -32.70 0.77
C ARG A 268 6.55 -34.12 1.21
N LEU A 269 5.94 -34.83 0.28
CA LEU A 269 5.53 -36.22 0.45
C LEU A 269 6.50 -37.15 -0.27
N TYR A 270 6.80 -38.26 0.34
CA TYR A 270 7.66 -39.32 -0.25
C TYR A 270 6.96 -40.64 -0.18
N TYR A 271 6.92 -41.36 -1.29
CA TYR A 271 6.35 -42.69 -1.38
C TYR A 271 7.04 -43.52 -2.47
N LYS A 272 7.78 -44.58 -2.11
CA LYS A 272 8.39 -45.54 -3.04
C LYS A 272 9.06 -44.94 -4.28
N GLY A 273 9.95 -43.98 -4.08
CA GLY A 273 10.62 -43.27 -5.19
C GLY A 273 9.87 -42.05 -5.73
N TRP A 274 8.58 -41.92 -5.47
CA TRP A 274 7.82 -40.70 -5.77
C TRP A 274 8.06 -39.64 -4.74
N SER A 275 8.12 -38.37 -5.18
CA SER A 275 8.04 -37.22 -4.27
C SER A 275 7.19 -36.14 -4.86
N LEU A 276 6.39 -35.53 -4.00
CA LEU A 276 5.58 -34.35 -4.28
C LEU A 276 6.05 -33.24 -3.36
N ASN A 277 6.44 -32.06 -3.91
CA ASN A 277 6.84 -30.89 -3.16
C ASN A 277 5.93 -29.73 -3.55
N ALA A 278 5.29 -29.11 -2.57
CA ALA A 278 4.45 -27.93 -2.78
C ALA A 278 4.88 -26.83 -1.83
N GLN A 279 4.96 -25.57 -2.34
CA GLN A 279 5.33 -24.40 -1.59
C GLN A 279 4.31 -23.30 -1.84
N PHE A 280 3.78 -22.75 -0.77
CA PHE A 280 2.82 -21.67 -0.77
C PHE A 280 3.38 -20.45 -0.08
N ASN A 281 3.04 -19.26 -0.56
CA ASN A 281 3.22 -18.01 0.17
C ASN A 281 1.88 -17.31 0.34
N TYR A 282 1.78 -16.51 1.38
CA TYR A 282 0.59 -15.72 1.65
C TYR A 282 0.95 -14.36 2.24
N ARG A 283 0.04 -13.43 2.00
CA ARG A 283 0.01 -12.11 2.61
C ARG A 283 -1.42 -11.82 3.03
N TYR A 284 -1.59 -11.23 4.20
CA TYR A 284 -2.91 -10.96 4.75
C TYR A 284 -3.01 -9.57 5.35
N GLY A 285 -4.11 -8.86 5.04
CA GLY A 285 -4.52 -7.64 5.70
C GLY A 285 -3.85 -6.35 5.21
N ASN A 286 -3.14 -6.39 4.07
CA ASN A 286 -2.64 -5.19 3.39
C ASN A 286 -3.68 -4.62 2.42
N LYS A 287 -3.58 -3.32 2.16
CA LYS A 287 -4.37 -2.60 1.17
C LYS A 287 -3.54 -2.21 -0.04
N ILE A 288 -4.18 -2.17 -1.21
CA ILE A 288 -3.59 -1.76 -2.48
C ILE A 288 -4.47 -0.67 -3.08
N ALA A 289 -3.89 0.44 -3.50
CA ALA A 289 -4.56 1.42 -4.33
C ALA A 289 -4.55 0.93 -5.80
N ASN A 290 -5.70 0.50 -6.30
CA ASN A 290 -5.85 -0.02 -7.66
C ASN A 290 -6.05 1.13 -8.65
N VAL A 291 -4.95 1.81 -9.00
CA VAL A 291 -4.94 2.93 -9.95
C VAL A 291 -5.20 2.45 -11.38
N ALA A 292 -4.82 1.21 -11.71
CA ALA A 292 -5.14 0.61 -13.00
C ALA A 292 -6.66 0.54 -13.24
N ARG A 293 -7.42 0.06 -12.24
CA ARG A 293 -8.89 0.05 -12.26
C ARG A 293 -9.46 1.47 -12.31
N MET A 294 -8.94 2.38 -11.50
CA MET A 294 -9.35 3.78 -11.50
C MET A 294 -9.20 4.39 -12.89
N ASN A 295 -8.05 4.20 -13.54
CA ASN A 295 -7.80 4.70 -14.88
C ASN A 295 -8.74 4.09 -15.93
N ALA A 296 -9.14 2.84 -15.77
CA ALA A 296 -10.07 2.16 -16.68
C ALA A 296 -11.56 2.57 -16.45
N GLU A 297 -11.89 3.19 -15.31
CA GLU A 297 -13.25 3.61 -14.95
C GLU A 297 -13.47 5.13 -14.97
N LYS A 298 -12.41 5.94 -15.06
CA LYS A 298 -12.47 7.39 -14.78
C LYS A 298 -13.24 8.25 -15.78
N MET A 299 -13.46 7.82 -17.03
CA MET A 299 -14.22 8.53 -18.06
C MET A 299 -13.91 10.05 -18.16
N HIS A 300 -12.63 10.39 -18.06
CA HIS A 300 -12.16 11.75 -17.97
C HIS A 300 -11.58 12.27 -19.30
N GLY A 301 -11.08 11.39 -20.13
CA GLY A 301 -10.40 11.70 -21.38
C GLY A 301 -10.67 10.64 -22.46
N SER A 302 -9.68 10.43 -23.30
CA SER A 302 -9.75 9.53 -24.47
C SER A 302 -9.09 8.15 -24.20
N GLU A 303 -8.76 7.83 -22.96
CA GLU A 303 -8.12 6.56 -22.61
C GLU A 303 -9.08 5.37 -22.76
N ASN A 304 -8.49 4.19 -22.92
CA ASN A 304 -9.26 2.95 -22.98
C ASN A 304 -10.00 2.72 -21.66
N GLN A 305 -11.24 2.26 -21.76
CA GLN A 305 -12.15 2.08 -20.64
C GLN A 305 -12.53 0.61 -20.47
N SER A 306 -12.85 0.23 -19.23
CA SER A 306 -13.44 -1.07 -18.93
C SER A 306 -14.93 -1.11 -19.31
N THR A 307 -15.50 -2.30 -19.43
CA THR A 307 -16.94 -2.50 -19.67
C THR A 307 -17.81 -1.97 -18.52
N ALA A 308 -17.25 -1.76 -17.35
CA ALA A 308 -17.96 -1.21 -16.19
C ALA A 308 -18.58 0.16 -16.47
N VAL A 309 -17.96 0.97 -17.34
CA VAL A 309 -18.46 2.30 -17.70
C VAL A 309 -19.81 2.28 -18.43
N ASN A 310 -20.25 1.10 -18.91
CA ASN A 310 -21.58 0.95 -19.48
C ASN A 310 -22.69 1.14 -18.43
N TYR A 311 -22.36 0.96 -17.16
CA TYR A 311 -23.29 1.14 -16.01
C TYR A 311 -23.17 2.54 -15.38
N ARG A 312 -22.62 3.52 -16.11
CA ARG A 312 -22.53 4.90 -15.61
C ARG A 312 -23.91 5.56 -15.56
N TRP A 313 -24.06 6.51 -14.68
CA TRP A 313 -25.21 7.42 -14.64
C TRP A 313 -25.34 8.19 -15.97
N ARG A 314 -26.55 8.32 -16.52
CA ARG A 314 -26.85 8.94 -17.81
C ARG A 314 -27.94 9.98 -17.75
N LYS A 315 -28.88 9.85 -16.81
CA LYS A 315 -30.04 10.73 -16.65
C LYS A 315 -30.48 10.81 -15.20
N GLU A 316 -31.23 11.85 -14.89
CA GLU A 316 -31.86 12.05 -13.59
C GLU A 316 -32.67 10.80 -13.19
N GLY A 317 -32.47 10.37 -11.94
CA GLY A 317 -33.08 9.18 -11.37
C GLY A 317 -32.28 7.87 -11.58
N ASP A 318 -31.23 7.84 -12.38
CA ASP A 318 -30.37 6.64 -12.47
C ASP A 318 -29.72 6.37 -11.10
N GLY A 319 -29.94 5.15 -10.57
CA GLY A 319 -29.47 4.75 -9.23
C GLY A 319 -30.42 5.11 -8.10
N ALA A 320 -31.57 5.76 -8.34
CA ALA A 320 -32.57 6.05 -7.32
C ALA A 320 -33.19 4.79 -6.74
N ASP A 321 -33.26 3.72 -7.52
CA ASP A 321 -33.74 2.38 -7.12
C ASP A 321 -32.72 1.57 -6.31
N GLY A 322 -31.57 2.16 -5.97
CA GLY A 322 -30.46 1.49 -5.30
C GLY A 322 -29.60 0.63 -6.23
N SER A 323 -29.81 0.67 -7.54
CA SER A 323 -28.94 0.00 -8.50
C SER A 323 -27.52 0.58 -8.43
N HIS A 324 -26.52 -0.29 -8.64
CA HIS A 324 -25.15 0.14 -8.66
C HIS A 324 -24.84 0.83 -9.98
N VAL A 325 -24.61 2.14 -9.92
CA VAL A 325 -24.20 2.95 -11.06
C VAL A 325 -22.84 3.57 -10.82
N LEU A 326 -22.04 3.72 -11.86
CA LEU A 326 -20.82 4.50 -11.83
C LEU A 326 -21.10 6.00 -12.02
N PRO A 327 -20.23 6.89 -11.55
CA PRO A 327 -20.37 8.31 -11.82
C PRO A 327 -20.49 8.61 -13.30
N ARG A 328 -21.11 9.74 -13.62
CA ARG A 328 -21.20 10.23 -15.00
C ARG A 328 -19.83 10.53 -15.60
N ALA A 329 -19.72 10.50 -16.92
CA ALA A 329 -18.54 10.99 -17.61
C ALA A 329 -18.36 12.50 -17.38
N LEU A 330 -17.16 12.91 -16.97
CA LEU A 330 -16.83 14.30 -16.70
C LEU A 330 -15.48 14.62 -17.35
N TYR A 331 -15.53 15.15 -18.57
CA TYR A 331 -14.34 15.44 -19.33
C TYR A 331 -13.52 16.58 -18.72
N GLY A 332 -12.21 16.37 -18.60
CA GLY A 332 -11.26 17.38 -18.15
C GLY A 332 -11.31 17.72 -16.66
N ALA A 333 -12.15 17.05 -15.84
CA ALA A 333 -12.27 17.31 -14.42
C ALA A 333 -12.23 16.00 -13.60
N GLY A 334 -11.51 16.03 -12.48
CA GLY A 334 -11.21 14.85 -11.66
C GLY A 334 -12.18 14.55 -10.52
N TYR A 335 -13.28 15.29 -10.38
CA TYR A 335 -14.13 15.24 -9.18
C TYR A 335 -14.83 13.90 -8.96
N ASN A 336 -15.06 13.10 -10.00
CA ASN A 336 -15.74 11.81 -9.93
C ASN A 336 -14.84 10.64 -9.59
N TRP A 337 -13.56 10.84 -9.44
CA TRP A 337 -12.58 9.80 -9.17
C TRP A 337 -11.40 10.29 -8.31
N LEU A 338 -11.73 11.12 -7.30
CA LEU A 338 -10.81 11.49 -6.25
C LEU A 338 -10.30 10.27 -5.49
N GLY A 339 -9.09 10.37 -4.93
CA GLY A 339 -8.48 9.33 -4.12
C GLY A 339 -9.38 8.92 -2.95
N SER A 340 -9.97 7.74 -3.03
CA SER A 340 -10.99 7.28 -2.09
C SER A 340 -10.91 5.77 -1.88
N ASP A 341 -11.67 5.26 -0.91
CA ASP A 341 -11.79 3.83 -0.65
C ASP A 341 -12.42 3.03 -1.79
N ARG A 342 -13.05 3.70 -2.78
CA ARG A 342 -13.56 3.05 -3.99
C ARG A 342 -12.50 2.21 -4.72
N PHE A 343 -11.26 2.66 -4.71
CA PHE A 343 -10.15 2.02 -5.40
C PHE A 343 -9.10 1.44 -4.45
N VAL A 344 -9.39 1.42 -3.15
CA VAL A 344 -8.53 0.78 -2.13
C VAL A 344 -9.06 -0.62 -1.87
N GLU A 345 -8.34 -1.62 -2.35
CA GLU A 345 -8.78 -3.00 -2.31
C GLU A 345 -7.99 -3.85 -1.31
N ASP A 346 -8.54 -5.01 -0.96
CA ASP A 346 -7.84 -5.99 -0.14
C ASP A 346 -6.76 -6.69 -0.98
N GLY A 347 -5.50 -6.50 -0.58
CA GLY A 347 -4.34 -7.10 -1.21
C GLY A 347 -3.96 -8.48 -0.65
N SER A 348 -4.82 -9.08 0.16
CA SER A 348 -4.57 -10.42 0.73
C SER A 348 -4.58 -11.49 -0.35
N PHE A 349 -3.65 -12.43 -0.25
CA PHE A 349 -3.57 -13.55 -1.19
C PHE A 349 -2.94 -14.80 -0.58
N LEU A 350 -3.21 -15.93 -1.24
CA LEU A 350 -2.52 -17.21 -1.08
C LEU A 350 -2.09 -17.69 -2.47
N ARG A 351 -0.79 -17.92 -2.68
CA ARG A 351 -0.22 -18.33 -3.95
C ARG A 351 0.47 -19.69 -3.83
N LEU A 352 0.23 -20.58 -4.78
CA LEU A 352 1.06 -21.76 -4.99
C LEU A 352 2.27 -21.35 -5.84
N ASN A 353 3.40 -21.09 -5.15
CA ASN A 353 4.62 -20.64 -5.80
C ASN A 353 5.33 -21.71 -6.57
N TYR A 354 5.37 -22.92 -6.00
CA TYR A 354 6.10 -24.02 -6.57
C TYR A 354 5.39 -25.33 -6.29
N LEU A 355 5.26 -26.15 -7.33
CA LEU A 355 4.79 -27.52 -7.25
C LEU A 355 5.72 -28.39 -8.07
N GLN A 356 6.26 -29.44 -7.49
CA GLN A 356 7.11 -30.41 -8.19
C GLN A 356 6.65 -31.83 -7.89
N PHE A 357 6.52 -32.59 -8.91
CA PHE A 357 6.32 -34.05 -8.85
C PHE A 357 7.53 -34.73 -9.45
N SER A 358 8.15 -35.65 -8.73
CA SER A 358 9.34 -36.33 -9.21
C SER A 358 9.33 -37.82 -8.88
N TYR A 359 10.04 -38.57 -9.70
CA TYR A 359 10.26 -39.99 -9.54
C TYR A 359 11.74 -40.35 -9.63
N GLY A 360 12.27 -40.97 -8.58
CA GLY A 360 13.61 -41.52 -8.53
C GLY A 360 13.59 -43.01 -8.85
N PHE A 361 14.33 -43.40 -9.87
CA PHE A 361 14.40 -44.79 -10.30
C PHE A 361 15.20 -45.63 -9.31
N GLU A 362 14.80 -46.89 -9.15
CA GLU A 362 15.49 -47.83 -8.27
C GLU A 362 16.94 -48.09 -8.73
N SER A 363 17.86 -48.07 -7.78
CA SER A 363 19.30 -48.24 -8.05
C SER A 363 19.68 -49.51 -8.76
N LYS A 364 18.91 -50.61 -8.59
CA LYS A 364 19.15 -51.89 -9.27
C LYS A 364 18.96 -51.79 -10.80
N LEU A 365 18.01 -50.98 -11.27
CA LEU A 365 17.74 -50.77 -12.69
C LEU A 365 18.80 -49.89 -13.36
N ILE A 366 19.13 -48.77 -12.69
CA ILE A 366 19.98 -47.71 -13.26
C ILE A 366 21.48 -48.12 -13.27
N ARG A 367 21.95 -48.94 -12.32
CA ARG A 367 23.33 -49.44 -12.30
C ARG A 367 23.68 -50.29 -13.54
N ARG A 368 22.70 -50.93 -14.18
CA ARG A 368 22.91 -51.68 -15.42
C ARG A 368 23.32 -50.80 -16.60
N ILE A 369 23.00 -49.53 -16.55
CA ILE A 369 23.35 -48.53 -17.58
C ILE A 369 24.45 -47.57 -17.12
N GLY A 370 25.18 -47.93 -16.03
CA GLY A 370 26.32 -47.17 -15.53
C GLY A 370 25.96 -45.91 -14.72
N LEU A 371 24.71 -45.74 -14.30
CA LEU A 371 24.29 -44.62 -13.50
C LEU A 371 24.20 -44.96 -12.02
N SER A 372 24.59 -44.04 -11.17
CA SER A 372 24.43 -44.10 -9.70
C SER A 372 23.07 -43.58 -9.24
N ARG A 373 22.52 -42.56 -9.93
CA ARG A 373 21.20 -41.99 -9.67
C ARG A 373 20.56 -41.54 -10.97
N LEU A 374 19.25 -41.72 -11.08
CA LEU A 374 18.41 -41.19 -12.15
C LEU A 374 17.08 -40.72 -11.55
N SER A 375 16.67 -39.52 -11.87
CA SER A 375 15.36 -39.00 -11.50
C SER A 375 14.75 -38.16 -12.61
N LEU A 376 13.45 -38.27 -12.77
CA LEU A 376 12.64 -37.44 -13.67
C LEU A 376 11.74 -36.57 -12.82
N TYR A 377 11.56 -35.29 -13.22
CA TYR A 377 10.64 -34.41 -12.53
C TYR A 377 9.89 -33.50 -13.49
N VAL A 378 8.69 -33.10 -13.05
CA VAL A 378 7.89 -32.05 -13.64
C VAL A 378 7.65 -31.02 -12.53
N SER A 379 7.88 -29.77 -12.82
CA SER A 379 7.57 -28.68 -11.90
C SER A 379 6.81 -27.53 -12.56
N GLY A 380 6.08 -26.81 -11.76
CA GLY A 380 5.39 -25.58 -12.16
C GLY A 380 5.54 -24.50 -11.11
N GLU A 381 5.64 -23.26 -11.57
CA GLU A 381 5.75 -22.10 -10.70
C GLU A 381 4.57 -21.14 -10.92
N ASN A 382 4.18 -20.46 -9.86
CA ASN A 382 3.10 -19.46 -9.86
C ASN A 382 1.78 -20.00 -10.47
N LEU A 383 1.44 -21.25 -10.18
CA LEU A 383 0.35 -21.97 -10.86
C LEU A 383 -1.02 -21.34 -10.61
N PHE A 384 -1.28 -20.89 -9.38
CA PHE A 384 -2.50 -20.15 -9.05
C PHE A 384 -2.28 -19.18 -7.88
N CYS A 385 -3.14 -18.17 -7.83
CA CYS A 385 -3.22 -17.20 -6.75
C CYS A 385 -4.68 -17.03 -6.34
N LEU A 386 -4.99 -17.28 -5.08
CA LEU A 386 -6.30 -17.03 -4.49
C LEU A 386 -6.28 -15.64 -3.85
N THR A 387 -7.12 -14.73 -4.33
CA THR A 387 -7.19 -13.35 -3.86
C THR A 387 -8.59 -12.78 -4.12
N ARG A 388 -8.94 -11.72 -3.37
CA ARG A 388 -10.11 -10.87 -3.64
C ARG A 388 -9.72 -9.59 -4.38
N TYR A 389 -8.44 -9.38 -4.63
CA TYR A 389 -7.96 -8.25 -5.39
C TYR A 389 -8.46 -8.33 -6.84
N SER A 390 -9.02 -7.24 -7.37
CA SER A 390 -9.60 -7.22 -8.72
C SER A 390 -8.58 -6.99 -9.83
N GLY A 391 -7.37 -6.52 -9.48
CA GLY A 391 -6.26 -6.35 -10.41
C GLY A 391 -5.61 -7.66 -10.82
N VAL A 392 -4.62 -7.59 -11.68
CA VAL A 392 -4.00 -8.76 -12.30
C VAL A 392 -3.18 -9.61 -11.32
N ASP A 393 -2.45 -8.95 -10.43
CA ASP A 393 -1.59 -9.60 -9.43
C ASP A 393 -1.55 -8.78 -8.12
N PRO A 394 -1.90 -9.37 -6.95
CA PRO A 394 -1.84 -8.66 -5.67
C PRO A 394 -0.42 -8.46 -5.12
N GLU A 395 0.60 -9.06 -5.74
CA GLU A 395 2.00 -8.92 -5.33
C GLU A 395 2.65 -7.66 -5.91
N VAL A 396 1.98 -6.53 -5.79
CA VAL A 396 2.49 -5.23 -6.19
C VAL A 396 3.57 -4.75 -5.21
N GLY A 397 4.62 -4.11 -5.75
CA GLY A 397 5.71 -3.53 -4.96
C GLY A 397 5.28 -2.29 -4.17
N TYR A 398 6.06 -1.95 -3.15
CA TYR A 398 5.87 -0.71 -2.40
C TYR A 398 6.40 0.48 -3.21
N GLY A 399 5.62 1.52 -3.32
CA GLY A 399 6.02 2.82 -3.88
C GLY A 399 6.66 3.74 -2.84
N GLY A 400 6.81 5.01 -3.19
CA GLY A 400 7.25 6.04 -2.26
C GLY A 400 6.36 6.08 -1.01
N MET A 401 6.94 6.42 0.15
CA MET A 401 6.26 6.45 1.45
C MET A 401 5.65 5.11 1.89
N GLY A 402 6.09 3.98 1.31
CA GLY A 402 5.63 2.64 1.66
C GLY A 402 4.20 2.30 1.22
N VAL A 403 3.57 3.13 0.40
CA VAL A 403 2.23 2.89 -0.14
C VAL A 403 2.31 1.94 -1.35
N THR A 404 1.43 0.95 -1.39
CA THR A 404 1.31 0.04 -2.53
C THR A 404 0.28 0.58 -3.53
N THR A 405 0.77 0.92 -4.73
CA THR A 405 -0.05 1.43 -5.82
C THR A 405 0.11 0.54 -7.04
N ASP A 406 -0.99 -0.03 -7.55
CA ASP A 406 -0.98 -0.81 -8.79
C ASP A 406 -1.31 0.08 -9.99
N ASN A 407 -0.29 0.33 -10.80
CA ASN A 407 -0.37 1.06 -12.08
C ASN A 407 -0.34 0.10 -13.29
N ALA A 408 -1.03 -1.02 -13.23
CA ALA A 408 -0.98 -2.10 -14.22
C ALA A 408 0.39 -2.79 -14.32
N THR A 409 0.92 -3.16 -13.17
CA THR A 409 2.19 -3.89 -13.06
C THR A 409 2.08 -5.25 -13.75
N THR A 410 3.12 -5.65 -14.48
CA THR A 410 3.17 -6.96 -15.13
C THR A 410 3.05 -8.08 -14.10
N PRO A 411 2.11 -9.02 -14.27
CA PRO A 411 1.92 -10.12 -13.34
C PRO A 411 3.09 -11.13 -13.41
N ARG A 412 3.23 -11.93 -12.37
CA ARG A 412 4.20 -13.03 -12.36
C ARG A 412 3.83 -14.07 -13.40
N ALA A 413 4.83 -14.46 -14.20
CA ALA A 413 4.66 -15.49 -15.21
C ALA A 413 4.47 -16.87 -14.55
N LYS A 414 3.65 -17.73 -15.18
CA LYS A 414 3.62 -19.16 -14.89
C LYS A 414 4.71 -19.85 -15.69
N SER A 415 5.45 -20.76 -15.06
CA SER A 415 6.46 -21.55 -15.73
C SER A 415 6.21 -23.04 -15.51
N TYR A 416 6.61 -23.87 -16.48
CA TYR A 416 6.56 -25.32 -16.41
C TYR A 416 7.90 -25.86 -16.84
N THR A 417 8.43 -26.79 -16.08
CA THR A 417 9.73 -27.40 -16.35
C THR A 417 9.61 -28.90 -16.32
N LEU A 418 10.14 -29.55 -17.33
CA LEU A 418 10.41 -30.99 -17.36
C LEU A 418 11.92 -31.18 -17.26
N GLY A 419 12.37 -31.96 -16.29
CA GLY A 419 13.80 -32.15 -16.09
C GLY A 419 14.15 -33.62 -15.77
N LEU A 420 15.37 -33.98 -16.16
CA LEU A 420 15.98 -35.27 -15.88
C LEU A 420 17.33 -35.03 -15.21
N THR A 421 17.56 -35.70 -14.09
CA THR A 421 18.85 -35.64 -13.38
C THR A 421 19.49 -37.05 -13.43
N ALA A 422 20.68 -37.15 -14.00
CA ALA A 422 21.47 -38.38 -14.03
C ALA A 422 22.81 -38.15 -13.32
N THR A 423 23.23 -39.08 -12.49
CA THR A 423 24.54 -39.10 -11.84
C THR A 423 25.25 -40.40 -12.22
N PHE A 424 26.48 -40.30 -12.68
CA PHE A 424 27.33 -41.40 -13.11
C PHE A 424 28.19 -41.94 -11.98
#